data_3d87b11cb43d3a0a058d9b4862b6bc50
#
_entry.id   3d87b11cb43d3a0a058d9b4862b6bc50
#
_cell.length_a   1.000
_cell.length_b   1.000
_cell.length_c   1.000
_cell.angle_alpha   90.00
_cell.angle_beta   90.00
_cell.angle_gamma   90.00
#
_symmetry.space_group_name_H-M   'P 1'
#
loop_
_entity.id
_entity.type
_entity.pdbx_description
1 polymer ?
#
loop_
_entity_poly.entity_id
_entity_poly.type
_entity_poly.pdbx_seq_one_letter_code
_entity_poly.pdbx_strand_id
1 'polypeptide(L)'
;MKKLTYKGSVEYRNKPENFEQKDIHLFKHEFQKAITDSYVKTYTNIYSFKKNLINGKNFKLFLDETYMNKPTFKNILKVVLNFLKLRFKPISILDSGVWILNNKSENYFHWMTETLSRVVSFQSLNEKSSVLLSEQFNDY
;
A
#
# COMPACT_ATOMS: atom_id res chain seq x y z
N MET A 1 2.63 -11.44 -11.81
CA MET A 1 2.24 -12.65 -11.02
C MET A 1 1.58 -12.19 -9.73
N LYS A 2 0.67 -12.98 -9.16
CA LYS A 2 -0.02 -12.69 -7.90
C LYS A 2 0.12 -13.90 -7.00
N LYS A 3 0.67 -13.74 -5.78
CA LYS A 3 0.88 -14.80 -4.80
C LYS A 3 0.08 -14.49 -3.55
N LEU A 4 -0.74 -15.41 -3.09
CA LEU A 4 -1.51 -15.30 -1.84
C LEU A 4 -0.54 -15.36 -0.66
N THR A 5 -0.61 -14.39 0.24
CA THR A 5 0.20 -14.34 1.46
C THR A 5 -0.63 -14.62 2.72
N TYR A 6 -1.90 -14.26 2.67
CA TYR A 6 -2.84 -14.52 3.75
C TYR A 6 -4.22 -14.82 3.16
N LYS A 7 -4.85 -15.91 3.57
CA LYS A 7 -6.23 -16.23 3.24
C LYS A 7 -7.15 -15.52 4.20
N GLY A 8 -8.07 -14.75 3.68
CA GLY A 8 -9.04 -14.02 4.48
C GLY A 8 -9.91 -14.93 5.34
N SER A 9 -10.39 -14.39 6.42
CA SER A 9 -11.23 -15.07 7.42
C SER A 9 -12.30 -14.12 7.94
N VAL A 10 -13.26 -14.67 8.65
CA VAL A 10 -14.19 -13.88 9.47
C VAL A 10 -13.72 -13.99 10.92
N GLU A 11 -13.34 -12.86 11.50
CA GLU A 11 -12.94 -12.80 12.90
C GLU A 11 -14.09 -12.29 13.76
N TYR A 12 -14.25 -12.94 14.92
CA TYR A 12 -15.21 -12.56 15.95
C TYR A 12 -14.44 -11.97 17.13
N ARG A 13 -14.85 -10.80 17.57
CA ARG A 13 -14.25 -10.11 18.70
C ARG A 13 -15.17 -10.20 19.92
N ASN A 14 -14.57 -10.40 21.08
CA ASN A 14 -15.31 -10.31 22.34
C ASN A 14 -15.77 -8.89 22.58
N LYS A 15 -16.89 -8.77 23.27
CA LYS A 15 -17.36 -7.47 23.76
C LYS A 15 -16.36 -6.92 24.79
N PRO A 16 -16.10 -5.59 24.80
CA PRO A 16 -15.35 -4.97 25.88
C PRO A 16 -16.00 -5.24 27.25
N GLU A 17 -15.21 -5.33 28.32
CA GLU A 17 -15.72 -5.59 29.66
C GLU A 17 -16.75 -4.55 30.13
N ASN A 18 -16.56 -3.31 29.73
CA ASN A 18 -17.47 -2.17 30.05
C ASN A 18 -18.56 -1.94 29.01
N PHE A 19 -18.85 -2.94 28.13
CA PHE A 19 -19.85 -2.81 27.08
C PHE A 19 -21.26 -2.76 27.66
N GLU A 20 -21.99 -1.72 27.29
CA GLU A 20 -23.42 -1.60 27.60
C GLU A 20 -24.27 -1.85 26.35
N GLN A 21 -25.46 -2.40 26.55
CA GLN A 21 -26.36 -2.74 25.44
C GLN A 21 -26.76 -1.53 24.59
N LYS A 22 -26.80 -0.34 25.20
CA LYS A 22 -27.07 0.94 24.48
C LYS A 22 -26.01 1.27 23.44
N ASP A 23 -24.78 0.75 23.59
CA ASP A 23 -23.62 1.05 22.74
C ASP A 23 -23.52 0.10 21.52
N ILE A 24 -24.43 -0.88 21.42
CA ILE A 24 -24.38 -1.90 20.35
C ILE A 24 -24.36 -1.27 18.95
N HIS A 25 -25.03 -0.15 18.76
CA HIS A 25 -25.08 0.55 17.48
C HIS A 25 -23.74 1.12 17.06
N LEU A 26 -22.83 1.42 18.01
CA LEU A 26 -21.48 1.92 17.75
C LEU A 26 -20.51 0.79 17.35
N PHE A 27 -20.69 -0.38 17.93
CA PHE A 27 -19.71 -1.48 17.83
C PHE A 27 -20.19 -2.71 17.04
N LYS A 28 -21.45 -2.75 16.63
CA LYS A 28 -22.04 -3.92 15.96
C LYS A 28 -21.19 -4.46 14.81
N HIS A 29 -20.60 -3.59 13.99
CA HIS A 29 -19.77 -3.94 12.85
C HIS A 29 -18.33 -4.32 13.25
N GLU A 30 -17.92 -4.11 14.50
CA GLU A 30 -16.61 -4.47 15.02
C GLU A 30 -16.58 -5.86 15.65
N PHE A 31 -17.73 -6.42 16.05
CA PHE A 31 -17.80 -7.77 16.65
C PHE A 31 -17.60 -8.89 15.63
N GLN A 32 -17.89 -8.60 14.37
CA GLN A 32 -17.66 -9.53 13.28
C GLN A 32 -16.99 -8.76 12.13
N LYS A 33 -15.74 -9.10 11.84
CA LYS A 33 -14.95 -8.44 10.82
C LYS A 33 -14.49 -9.43 9.77
N ALA A 34 -14.89 -9.20 8.53
CA ALA A 34 -14.35 -9.93 7.39
C ALA A 34 -12.97 -9.39 7.05
N ILE A 35 -11.96 -10.24 7.15
CA ILE A 35 -10.59 -9.95 6.70
C ILE A 35 -10.45 -10.51 5.30
N THR A 36 -10.08 -9.66 4.37
CA THR A 36 -9.90 -10.05 2.96
C THR A 36 -8.57 -10.76 2.74
N ASP A 37 -8.51 -11.54 1.66
CA ASP A 37 -7.26 -12.14 1.21
C ASP A 37 -6.18 -11.08 0.97
N SER A 38 -4.96 -11.37 1.39
CA SER A 38 -3.79 -10.53 1.12
C SER A 38 -2.89 -11.18 0.08
N TYR A 39 -2.32 -10.35 -0.80
CA TYR A 39 -1.51 -10.81 -1.91
C TYR A 39 -0.26 -9.96 -2.09
N VAL A 40 0.84 -10.60 -2.48
CA VAL A 40 1.98 -9.93 -3.11
C VAL A 40 1.82 -10.04 -4.62
N LYS A 41 1.95 -8.91 -5.30
CA LYS A 41 1.88 -8.81 -6.75
C LYS A 41 3.26 -8.47 -7.30
N THR A 42 3.73 -9.20 -8.31
CA THR A 42 5.01 -8.95 -8.98
C THR A 42 4.78 -8.31 -10.33
N TYR A 43 5.49 -7.26 -10.58
CA TYR A 43 5.44 -6.49 -11.83
C TYR A 43 6.84 -6.33 -12.40
N THR A 44 6.95 -6.10 -13.69
CA THR A 44 8.21 -5.84 -14.41
C THR A 44 8.14 -4.50 -15.15
N ASN A 45 9.29 -3.88 -15.39
CA ASN A 45 9.42 -2.59 -16.07
C ASN A 45 8.61 -1.47 -15.41
N ILE A 46 8.83 -1.32 -14.10
CA ILE A 46 8.13 -0.34 -13.27
C ILE A 46 9.03 0.87 -13.04
N TYR A 47 8.48 2.05 -13.28
CA TYR A 47 9.03 3.31 -12.79
C TYR A 47 8.33 3.68 -11.49
N SER A 48 9.14 3.93 -10.48
CA SER A 48 8.71 4.48 -9.20
C SER A 48 9.15 5.94 -9.09
N PHE A 49 8.24 6.83 -8.76
CA PHE A 49 8.58 8.22 -8.49
C PHE A 49 7.62 8.81 -7.44
N LYS A 50 8.16 9.48 -6.45
CA LYS A 50 7.42 9.90 -5.27
C LYS A 50 6.66 8.70 -4.71
N LYS A 51 5.33 8.76 -4.63
CA LYS A 51 4.47 7.67 -4.16
C LYS A 51 3.67 7.01 -5.29
N ASN A 52 4.17 7.04 -6.51
CA ASN A 52 3.46 6.53 -7.68
C ASN A 52 4.25 5.45 -8.41
N LEU A 53 3.52 4.51 -8.99
CA LEU A 53 4.05 3.45 -9.85
C LEU A 53 3.45 3.56 -11.25
N ILE A 54 4.30 3.47 -12.26
CA ILE A 54 3.91 3.44 -13.67
C ILE A 54 4.60 2.30 -14.37
N ASN A 55 3.88 1.56 -15.20
CA ASN A 55 4.49 0.60 -16.10
C ASN A 55 5.16 1.32 -17.28
N GLY A 56 6.45 1.09 -17.50
CA GLY A 56 7.22 1.76 -18.54
C GLY A 56 6.87 1.33 -19.96
N LYS A 57 6.28 0.15 -20.16
CA LYS A 57 5.92 -0.33 -21.51
C LYS A 57 4.63 0.27 -22.04
N ASN A 58 3.60 0.36 -21.20
CA ASN A 58 2.25 0.77 -21.62
C ASN A 58 1.71 1.99 -20.87
N PHE A 59 2.55 2.66 -20.08
CA PHE A 59 2.22 3.84 -19.30
C PHE A 59 1.03 3.66 -18.31
N LYS A 60 0.73 2.41 -17.96
CA LYS A 60 -0.33 2.10 -17.01
C LYS A 60 0.04 2.58 -15.61
N LEU A 61 -0.82 3.40 -15.02
CA LEU A 61 -0.74 3.79 -13.61
C LEU A 61 -1.28 2.68 -12.72
N PHE A 62 -0.56 2.38 -11.64
CA PHE A 62 -0.99 1.42 -10.62
C PHE A 62 -1.71 2.15 -9.49
N LEU A 63 -2.94 2.58 -9.76
CA LEU A 63 -3.71 3.41 -8.82
C LEU A 63 -4.12 2.62 -7.58
N ASP A 64 -4.50 1.37 -7.73
CA ASP A 64 -4.94 0.51 -6.62
C ASP A 64 -3.80 0.20 -5.64
N GLU A 65 -2.55 0.20 -6.11
CA GLU A 65 -1.37 -0.03 -5.28
C GLU A 65 -0.87 1.25 -4.59
N THR A 66 -1.23 2.41 -5.12
CA THR A 66 -0.69 3.70 -4.67
C THR A 66 -1.70 4.58 -3.93
N TYR A 67 -2.99 4.38 -4.16
CA TYR A 67 -4.06 5.17 -3.56
C TYR A 67 -5.00 4.26 -2.76
N MET A 68 -5.37 4.69 -1.57
CA MET A 68 -6.41 4.03 -0.75
C MET A 68 -7.81 4.29 -1.29
N ASN A 69 -8.03 5.46 -1.89
CA ASN A 69 -9.30 5.87 -2.49
C ASN A 69 -9.08 6.20 -3.96
N LYS A 70 -10.12 6.10 -4.76
CA LYS A 70 -10.06 6.47 -6.18
C LYS A 70 -9.55 7.92 -6.32
N PRO A 71 -8.43 8.14 -7.03
CA PRO A 71 -7.89 9.50 -7.21
C PRO A 71 -8.80 10.31 -8.12
N THR A 72 -8.84 11.62 -7.88
CA THR A 72 -9.53 12.55 -8.78
C THR A 72 -8.78 12.66 -10.11
N PHE A 73 -9.48 13.07 -11.17
CA PHE A 73 -8.86 13.33 -12.49
C PHE A 73 -7.68 14.30 -12.38
N LYS A 74 -7.80 15.35 -11.55
CA LYS A 74 -6.72 16.32 -11.28
C LYS A 74 -5.47 15.64 -10.72
N ASN A 75 -5.63 14.66 -9.82
CA ASN A 75 -4.52 13.92 -9.26
C ASN A 75 -3.84 13.04 -10.31
N ILE A 76 -4.61 12.36 -11.15
CA ILE A 76 -4.08 11.55 -12.25
C ILE A 76 -3.27 12.42 -13.22
N LEU A 77 -3.83 13.55 -13.65
CA LEU A 77 -3.15 14.48 -14.54
C LEU A 77 -1.82 14.99 -13.94
N LYS A 78 -1.82 15.33 -12.66
CA LYS A 78 -0.61 15.74 -11.93
C LYS A 78 0.46 14.63 -11.92
N VAL A 79 0.06 13.38 -11.76
CA VAL A 79 0.98 12.23 -11.79
C VAL A 79 1.59 12.10 -13.19
N VAL A 80 0.79 12.16 -14.25
CA VAL A 80 1.25 12.05 -15.62
C VAL A 80 2.23 13.19 -15.98
N LEU A 81 1.88 14.43 -15.63
CA LEU A 81 2.75 15.59 -15.89
C LEU A 81 4.10 15.48 -15.13
N ASN A 82 4.07 15.02 -13.88
CA ASN A 82 5.28 14.78 -13.12
C ASN A 82 6.12 13.66 -13.74
N PHE A 83 5.51 12.60 -14.23
CA PHE A 83 6.22 11.51 -14.91
C PHE A 83 6.92 12.00 -16.18
N LEU A 84 6.26 12.81 -16.99
CA LEU A 84 6.87 13.38 -18.18
C LEU A 84 8.11 14.24 -17.84
N LYS A 85 8.07 14.99 -16.74
CA LYS A 85 9.22 15.77 -16.24
C LYS A 85 10.42 14.90 -15.82
N LEU A 86 10.19 13.64 -15.44
CA LEU A 86 11.28 12.72 -15.06
C LEU A 86 12.19 12.36 -16.23
N ARG A 87 11.74 12.50 -17.49
CA ARG A 87 12.56 12.26 -18.68
C ARG A 87 13.87 13.07 -18.69
N PHE A 88 13.89 14.17 -17.94
CA PHE A 88 15.04 15.08 -17.84
C PHE A 88 15.82 14.91 -16.53
N LYS A 89 15.52 13.88 -15.72
CA LYS A 89 16.18 13.61 -14.45
C LYS A 89 16.98 12.31 -14.51
N PRO A 90 18.08 12.19 -13.76
CA PRO A 90 18.79 10.93 -13.63
C PRO A 90 17.85 9.86 -13.06
N ILE A 91 17.94 8.64 -13.58
CA ILE A 91 17.16 7.48 -13.16
C ILE A 91 18.12 6.47 -12.54
N SER A 92 17.81 6.03 -11.32
CA SER A 92 18.50 4.89 -10.70
C SER A 92 17.80 3.60 -11.13
N ILE A 93 18.57 2.61 -11.55
CA ILE A 93 18.05 1.30 -11.95
C ILE A 93 18.28 0.33 -10.79
N LEU A 94 17.22 -0.38 -10.40
CA LEU A 94 17.27 -1.45 -9.42
C LEU A 94 16.84 -2.76 -10.08
N ASP A 95 17.55 -3.85 -9.80
CA ASP A 95 17.20 -5.18 -10.31
C ASP A 95 15.88 -5.67 -9.71
N SER A 96 15.66 -5.38 -8.43
CA SER A 96 14.43 -5.67 -7.72
C SER A 96 14.16 -4.69 -6.60
N GLY A 97 12.88 -4.49 -6.29
CA GLY A 97 12.46 -3.64 -5.17
C GLY A 97 11.05 -3.97 -4.72
N VAL A 98 10.80 -3.78 -3.44
CA VAL A 98 9.49 -3.99 -2.81
C VAL A 98 8.80 -2.67 -2.61
N TRP A 99 7.63 -2.52 -3.20
CA TRP A 99 6.79 -1.35 -3.03
C TRP A 99 5.79 -1.56 -1.90
N ILE A 100 5.94 -0.79 -0.83
CA ILE A 100 5.08 -0.83 0.35
C ILE A 100 4.30 0.46 0.57
N LEU A 101 4.60 1.51 -0.20
CA LEU A 101 4.06 2.85 0.01
C LEU A 101 2.65 3.02 -0.59
N ASN A 102 1.88 3.91 0.01
CA ASN A 102 0.66 4.47 -0.55
C ASN A 102 0.65 6.00 -0.34
N ASN A 103 -0.39 6.67 -0.79
CA ASN A 103 -0.50 8.13 -0.70
C ASN A 103 -0.64 8.68 0.73
N LYS A 104 -0.82 7.82 1.74
CA LYS A 104 -0.94 8.17 3.16
C LYS A 104 0.20 7.62 4.03
N SER A 105 1.18 6.95 3.44
CA SER A 105 2.28 6.28 4.17
C SER A 105 3.15 7.23 5.00
N GLU A 106 3.09 8.56 4.79
CA GLU A 106 3.78 9.56 5.63
C GLU A 106 3.03 9.85 6.94
N ASN A 107 1.78 9.46 7.07
CA ASN A 107 1.05 9.56 8.31
C ASN A 107 1.44 8.39 9.21
N TYR A 108 1.87 8.67 10.46
CA TYR A 108 2.32 7.66 11.42
C TYR A 108 1.32 6.51 11.61
N PHE A 109 0.03 6.82 11.74
CA PHE A 109 -1.00 5.80 11.89
C PHE A 109 -1.04 4.85 10.68
N HIS A 110 -1.05 5.39 9.46
CA HIS A 110 -1.06 4.59 8.23
C HIS A 110 0.27 3.85 8.01
N TRP A 111 1.39 4.45 8.46
CA TRP A 111 2.67 3.76 8.48
C TRP A 111 2.60 2.49 9.34
N MET A 112 2.19 2.63 10.59
CA MET A 112 2.12 1.51 11.54
C MET A 112 1.10 0.44 11.15
N THR A 113 -0.07 0.83 10.69
CA THR A 113 -1.17 -0.12 10.45
C THR A 113 -1.13 -0.75 9.06
N GLU A 114 -0.65 -0.05 8.05
CA GLU A 114 -0.74 -0.49 6.65
C GLU A 114 0.64 -0.75 6.04
N THR A 115 1.57 0.20 6.17
CA THR A 115 2.87 0.08 5.51
C THR A 115 3.72 -0.98 6.18
N LEU A 116 3.80 -0.98 7.50
CA LEU A 116 4.55 -1.98 8.26
C LEU A 116 3.99 -3.39 8.08
N SER A 117 2.67 -3.55 8.03
CA SER A 117 2.02 -4.85 7.77
C SER A 117 2.40 -5.42 6.39
N ARG A 118 2.62 -4.56 5.39
CA ARG A 118 3.12 -4.98 4.06
C ARG A 118 4.56 -5.48 4.12
N VAL A 119 5.41 -4.85 4.94
CA VAL A 119 6.80 -5.31 5.17
C VAL A 119 6.78 -6.72 5.77
N VAL A 120 6.00 -6.93 6.84
CA VAL A 120 5.87 -8.24 7.50
C VAL A 120 5.37 -9.29 6.52
N SER A 121 4.35 -8.97 5.74
CA SER A 121 3.80 -9.88 4.71
C SER A 121 4.83 -10.24 3.65
N PHE A 122 5.72 -9.31 3.27
CA PHE A 122 6.80 -9.58 2.33
C PHE A 122 7.89 -10.43 2.96
N GLN A 123 8.30 -10.15 4.18
CA GLN A 123 9.32 -10.94 4.90
C GLN A 123 8.91 -12.41 5.02
N SER A 124 7.61 -12.70 5.17
CA SER A 124 7.11 -14.08 5.23
C SER A 124 7.36 -14.89 3.94
N LEU A 125 7.71 -14.25 2.84
CA LEU A 125 8.05 -14.91 1.57
C LEU A 125 9.50 -15.34 1.46
N ASN A 126 10.36 -15.00 2.45
CA ASN A 126 11.81 -15.25 2.43
C ASN A 126 12.53 -14.73 1.17
N GLU A 127 12.00 -13.71 0.54
CA GLU A 127 12.58 -13.10 -0.66
C GLU A 127 13.53 -11.96 -0.23
N LYS A 128 14.73 -11.94 -0.82
CA LYS A 128 15.70 -10.86 -0.62
C LYS A 128 15.48 -9.78 -1.67
N SER A 129 14.99 -8.62 -1.25
CA SER A 129 14.81 -7.45 -2.13
C SER A 129 14.89 -6.17 -1.31
N SER A 130 15.32 -5.09 -1.94
CA SER A 130 15.35 -3.77 -1.32
C SER A 130 13.94 -3.23 -1.11
N VAL A 131 13.66 -2.71 0.07
CA VAL A 131 12.39 -2.03 0.34
C VAL A 131 12.50 -0.58 -0.10
N LEU A 132 11.55 -0.13 -0.92
CA LEU A 132 11.49 1.24 -1.42
C LEU A 132 10.76 2.12 -0.40
N LEU A 133 11.47 3.07 0.17
CA LEU A 133 10.96 4.07 1.10
C LEU A 133 10.88 5.45 0.44
N SER A 134 10.07 6.35 1.00
CA SER A 134 10.07 7.76 0.61
C SER A 134 11.27 8.47 1.25
N GLU A 135 11.86 9.44 0.55
CA GLU A 135 12.92 10.30 1.08
C GLU A 135 12.53 11.00 2.40
N GLN A 136 11.22 11.25 2.59
CA GLN A 136 10.69 11.91 3.79
C GLN A 136 10.76 11.04 5.06
N PHE A 137 11.12 9.76 4.96
CA PHE A 137 11.34 8.90 6.14
C PHE A 137 12.75 8.98 6.71
N ASN A 138 13.64 9.76 6.10
CA ASN A 138 15.02 9.91 6.58
C ASN A 138 15.15 10.81 7.82
N ASP A 139 14.06 11.46 8.26
CA ASP A 139 14.05 12.44 9.35
C ASP A 139 13.47 11.88 10.67
N TYR A 140 13.32 10.54 10.80
CA TYR A 140 12.85 9.88 12.02
C TYR A 140 13.95 9.05 12.67
#